data_61ce8617b56dc87c83c82aebd5e4f4e6
#
_entry.id   61ce8617b56dc87c83c82aebd5e4f4e6
#
_cell.length_a   1.000
_cell.length_b   1.000
_cell.length_c   1.000
_cell.angle_alpha   90.00
_cell.angle_beta   90.00
_cell.angle_gamma   90.00
#
_symmetry.space_group_name_H-M   'P 1'
#
loop_
_entity.id
_entity.type
_entity.pdbx_description
1 polymer ?
#
loop_
_entity_poly.entity_id
_entity_poly.type
_entity_poly.pdbx_seq_one_letter_code
_entity_poly.pdbx_strand_id
1 'polypeptide(L)'
;DQMLLANMKRAGNVPTDVILFNIDSKASLDNLDGKDKILSVFEKVFNEKQGLSTIPHVAELERFLIKNNKYEEFKEAVSKECGEDWETARNDFYFRRDEIVNAYSKVMNKSQEEAENWFDKAEENYDISIEKFAKRIKEYIEANDKKHVVFLVDEVGQYAGTDSKALLNLQTMV
;
A
#
# COMPACT_ATOMS: atom_id res chain seq x y z
N ASP A 1 12.14 37.87 2.66
CA ASP A 1 13.10 37.20 3.56
C ASP A 1 14.02 36.29 2.74
N GLN A 2 15.31 36.73 2.58
CA GLN A 2 16.29 35.98 1.77
C GLN A 2 16.57 34.57 2.30
N MET A 3 16.52 34.38 3.60
CA MET A 3 16.75 33.09 4.25
C MET A 3 15.61 32.11 3.96
N LEU A 4 14.35 32.59 3.98
CA LEU A 4 13.19 31.79 3.61
C LEU A 4 13.26 31.34 2.15
N LEU A 5 13.59 32.27 1.23
CA LEU A 5 13.74 31.95 -0.18
C LEU A 5 14.87 30.95 -0.44
N ALA A 6 15.99 31.05 0.26
CA ALA A 6 17.09 30.11 0.17
C ALA A 6 16.68 28.71 0.65
N ASN A 7 15.93 28.62 1.76
CA ASN A 7 15.44 27.36 2.29
C ASN A 7 14.40 26.72 1.36
N MET A 8 13.49 27.51 0.76
CA MET A 8 12.52 27.02 -0.22
C MET A 8 13.22 26.45 -1.47
N LYS A 9 14.22 27.15 -2.00
CA LYS A 9 15.02 26.66 -3.14
C LYS A 9 15.77 25.38 -2.79
N ARG A 10 16.30 25.28 -1.59
CA ARG A 10 16.99 24.10 -1.09
C ARG A 10 16.02 22.91 -0.99
N ALA A 11 14.84 23.11 -0.41
CA ALA A 11 13.80 22.08 -0.30
C ALA A 11 13.33 21.63 -1.70
N GLY A 12 13.13 22.55 -2.64
CA GLY A 12 12.70 22.24 -4.00
C GLY A 12 13.70 21.43 -4.83
N ASN A 13 14.98 21.42 -4.43
CA ASN A 13 16.02 20.65 -5.10
C ASN A 13 16.23 19.25 -4.52
N VAL A 14 15.52 18.89 -3.45
CA VAL A 14 15.61 17.56 -2.85
C VAL A 14 14.61 16.63 -3.52
N PRO A 15 15.03 15.48 -4.10
CA PRO A 15 14.12 14.50 -4.67
C PRO A 15 13.13 13.99 -3.63
N THR A 16 11.89 14.49 -3.70
CA THR A 16 10.84 14.24 -2.69
C THR A 16 9.57 13.80 -3.38
N ASP A 17 8.98 12.73 -2.90
CA ASP A 17 7.61 12.36 -3.26
C ASP A 17 6.63 12.91 -2.22
N VAL A 18 5.57 13.54 -2.71
CA VAL A 18 4.52 14.10 -1.87
C VAL A 18 3.23 13.32 -2.09
N ILE A 19 2.60 12.92 -0.99
CA ILE A 19 1.31 12.23 -0.96
C ILE A 19 0.34 13.14 -0.21
N LEU A 20 -0.58 13.76 -0.95
CA LEU A 20 -1.63 14.60 -0.39
C LEU A 20 -2.94 13.83 -0.32
N PHE A 21 -3.57 13.79 0.83
CA PHE A 21 -4.86 13.12 1.00
C PHE A 21 -5.66 13.71 2.16
N ASN A 22 -6.99 13.56 2.06
CA ASN A 22 -7.93 13.83 3.13
C ASN A 22 -8.13 12.53 3.94
N ILE A 23 -7.83 12.57 5.25
CA ILE A 23 -7.84 11.38 6.09
C ILE A 23 -9.25 10.84 6.32
N ASP A 24 -10.24 11.72 6.46
CA ASP A 24 -11.63 11.33 6.71
C ASP A 24 -12.22 10.57 5.50
N SER A 25 -12.00 11.07 4.30
CA SER A 25 -12.47 10.42 3.07
C SER A 25 -11.81 9.07 2.78
N LYS A 26 -10.60 8.84 3.27
CA LYS A 26 -9.88 7.57 3.09
C LYS A 26 -10.14 6.57 4.22
N ALA A 27 -10.51 7.04 5.41
CA ALA A 27 -10.76 6.21 6.59
C ALA A 27 -12.15 5.57 6.64
N SER A 28 -13.10 6.04 5.83
CA SER A 28 -14.53 5.73 5.95
C SER A 28 -14.94 4.29 5.56
N LEU A 29 -14.02 3.43 5.14
CA LEU A 29 -14.33 2.12 4.61
C LEU A 29 -13.85 0.93 5.46
N ASP A 30 -13.04 1.16 6.48
CA ASP A 30 -12.45 0.08 7.27
C ASP A 30 -13.06 0.02 8.68
N ASN A 31 -13.57 -1.15 9.07
CA ASN A 31 -14.08 -1.45 10.43
C ASN A 31 -12.93 -1.63 11.46
N LEU A 32 -11.78 -1.01 11.22
CA LEU A 32 -10.62 -1.09 12.09
C LEU A 32 -10.70 -0.06 13.23
N ASP A 33 -10.23 -0.43 14.40
CA ASP A 33 -10.21 0.42 15.60
C ASP A 33 -8.80 1.00 15.86
N GLY A 34 -8.76 2.26 16.25
CA GLY A 34 -7.58 2.88 16.88
C GLY A 34 -6.34 3.03 15.99
N LYS A 35 -5.20 2.50 16.45
CA LYS A 35 -3.88 2.63 15.79
C LYS A 35 -3.86 2.05 14.38
N ASP A 36 -4.50 0.92 14.22
CA ASP A 36 -4.48 0.16 12.99
C ASP A 36 -5.23 0.89 11.89
N LYS A 37 -6.27 1.65 12.27
CA LYS A 37 -7.06 2.45 11.33
C LYS A 37 -6.25 3.58 10.68
N ILE A 38 -5.44 4.30 11.46
CA ILE A 38 -4.60 5.38 10.91
C ILE A 38 -3.51 4.79 10.03
N LEU A 39 -2.84 3.74 10.51
CA LEU A 39 -1.78 3.07 9.78
C LEU A 39 -2.30 2.50 8.46
N SER A 40 -3.50 1.90 8.45
CA SER A 40 -4.13 1.35 7.24
C SER A 40 -4.41 2.44 6.20
N VAL A 41 -4.83 3.64 6.62
CA VAL A 41 -5.04 4.77 5.70
C VAL A 41 -3.72 5.21 5.07
N PHE A 42 -2.66 5.36 5.85
CA PHE A 42 -1.35 5.73 5.32
C PHE A 42 -0.80 4.66 4.37
N GLU A 43 -0.96 3.40 4.72
CA GLU A 43 -0.57 2.30 3.84
C GLU A 43 -1.35 2.32 2.54
N LYS A 44 -2.67 2.48 2.59
CA LYS A 44 -3.55 2.55 1.43
C LYS A 44 -3.12 3.64 0.45
N VAL A 45 -2.91 4.87 0.93
CA VAL A 45 -2.49 5.99 0.07
C VAL A 45 -1.06 5.81 -0.46
N PHE A 46 -0.20 5.15 0.32
CA PHE A 46 1.14 4.81 -0.12
C PHE A 46 1.15 3.71 -1.19
N ASN A 47 0.25 2.72 -1.08
CA ASN A 47 0.03 1.71 -2.10
C ASN A 47 -0.49 2.34 -3.40
N GLU A 48 -1.52 3.19 -3.31
CA GLU A 48 -2.04 3.96 -4.45
C GLU A 48 -0.94 4.75 -5.16
N LYS A 49 -0.06 5.42 -4.42
CA LYS A 49 1.08 6.18 -4.97
C LYS A 49 2.01 5.29 -5.80
N GLN A 50 2.15 4.04 -5.44
CA GLN A 50 2.98 3.05 -6.14
C GLN A 50 2.24 2.32 -7.27
N GLY A 51 0.96 2.59 -7.48
CA GLY A 51 0.11 1.86 -8.43
C GLY A 51 -0.31 0.46 -7.95
N LEU A 52 -0.07 0.16 -6.67
CA LEU A 52 -0.45 -1.11 -6.06
C LEU A 52 -1.92 -1.10 -5.62
N SER A 53 -2.44 -2.28 -5.30
CA SER A 53 -3.79 -2.45 -4.77
C SER A 53 -4.00 -1.67 -3.47
N THR A 54 -5.22 -1.17 -3.26
CA THR A 54 -5.64 -0.60 -1.97
C THR A 54 -5.96 -1.66 -0.93
N ILE A 55 -6.16 -2.91 -1.36
CA ILE A 55 -6.40 -4.06 -0.49
C ILE A 55 -5.03 -4.51 0.05
N PRO A 56 -4.80 -4.47 1.37
CA PRO A 56 -3.45 -4.62 1.93
C PRO A 56 -2.74 -5.92 1.57
N HIS A 57 -3.40 -7.06 1.71
CA HIS A 57 -2.82 -8.38 1.40
C HIS A 57 -2.61 -8.59 -0.12
N VAL A 58 -3.42 -7.94 -0.96
CA VAL A 58 -3.21 -7.94 -2.42
C VAL A 58 -1.99 -7.09 -2.78
N ALA A 59 -1.83 -5.92 -2.17
CA ALA A 59 -0.62 -5.12 -2.36
C ALA A 59 0.66 -5.85 -1.88
N GLU A 60 0.55 -6.68 -0.85
CA GLU A 60 1.67 -7.51 -0.39
C GLU A 60 2.03 -8.59 -1.41
N LEU A 61 1.03 -9.23 -2.03
CA LEU A 61 1.26 -10.12 -3.17
C LEU A 61 2.00 -9.40 -4.30
N GLU A 62 1.51 -8.22 -4.69
CA GLU A 62 2.14 -7.43 -5.76
C GLU A 62 3.61 -7.11 -5.46
N ARG A 63 3.93 -6.67 -4.23
CA ARG A 63 5.31 -6.44 -3.79
C ARG A 63 6.15 -7.71 -3.85
N PHE A 64 5.59 -8.82 -3.39
CA PHE A 64 6.26 -10.10 -3.44
C PHE A 64 6.59 -10.52 -4.87
N LEU A 65 5.65 -10.36 -5.79
CA LEU A 65 5.83 -10.67 -7.21
C LEU A 65 6.85 -9.72 -7.87
N ILE A 66 6.79 -8.42 -7.58
CA ILE A 66 7.76 -7.42 -8.06
C ILE A 66 9.17 -7.79 -7.60
N LYS A 67 9.34 -8.09 -6.31
CA LYS A 67 10.64 -8.48 -5.73
C LYS A 67 11.24 -9.73 -6.38
N ASN A 68 10.38 -10.65 -6.82
CA ASN A 68 10.79 -11.88 -7.49
C ASN A 68 10.84 -11.76 -9.02
N ASN A 69 10.66 -10.58 -9.60
CA ASN A 69 10.58 -10.33 -11.04
C ASN A 69 9.50 -11.18 -11.74
N LYS A 70 8.38 -11.43 -11.06
CA LYS A 70 7.26 -12.26 -11.52
C LYS A 70 5.97 -11.46 -11.76
N TYR A 71 5.98 -10.17 -11.51
CA TYR A 71 4.76 -9.36 -11.52
C TYR A 71 4.13 -9.26 -12.91
N GLU A 72 4.93 -8.99 -13.95
CA GLU A 72 4.40 -8.89 -15.31
C GLU A 72 3.91 -10.25 -15.83
N GLU A 73 4.67 -11.32 -15.56
CA GLU A 73 4.25 -12.69 -15.91
C GLU A 73 2.93 -13.07 -15.21
N PHE A 74 2.75 -12.62 -13.96
CA PHE A 74 1.51 -12.85 -13.22
C PHE A 74 0.34 -12.06 -13.81
N LYS A 75 0.51 -10.78 -14.15
CA LYS A 75 -0.53 -9.98 -14.80
C LYS A 75 -0.99 -10.60 -16.12
N GLU A 76 -0.05 -11.05 -16.94
CA GLU A 76 -0.37 -11.75 -18.18
C GLU A 76 -1.12 -13.07 -17.94
N ALA A 77 -0.73 -13.83 -16.91
CA ALA A 77 -1.40 -15.07 -16.55
C ALA A 77 -2.84 -14.81 -16.09
N VAL A 78 -3.06 -13.81 -15.20
CA VAL A 78 -4.40 -13.42 -14.76
C VAL A 78 -5.24 -12.95 -15.95
N SER A 79 -4.69 -12.12 -16.83
CA SER A 79 -5.43 -11.65 -18.01
C SER A 79 -5.88 -12.78 -18.93
N LYS A 80 -5.09 -13.84 -19.06
CA LYS A 80 -5.47 -15.05 -19.82
C LYS A 80 -6.57 -15.85 -19.14
N GLU A 81 -6.59 -15.91 -17.81
CA GLU A 81 -7.59 -16.66 -17.04
C GLU A 81 -8.92 -15.88 -16.92
N CYS A 82 -8.84 -14.57 -16.62
CA CYS A 82 -10.01 -13.72 -16.36
C CYS A 82 -10.60 -13.06 -17.61
N GLY A 83 -9.80 -12.88 -18.68
CA GLY A 83 -10.16 -12.08 -19.85
C GLY A 83 -10.12 -10.56 -19.63
N GLU A 84 -9.61 -10.10 -18.50
CA GLU A 84 -9.43 -8.68 -18.14
C GLU A 84 -8.05 -8.47 -17.50
N ASP A 85 -7.59 -7.19 -17.40
CA ASP A 85 -6.31 -6.88 -16.78
C ASP A 85 -6.33 -7.09 -15.26
N TRP A 86 -5.13 -7.23 -14.69
CA TRP A 86 -4.94 -7.40 -13.25
C TRP A 86 -5.48 -6.23 -12.44
N GLU A 87 -5.29 -5.01 -12.92
CA GLU A 87 -5.72 -3.79 -12.25
C GLU A 87 -7.24 -3.76 -12.06
N THR A 88 -7.98 -4.38 -12.96
CA THR A 88 -9.44 -4.59 -12.85
C THR A 88 -9.75 -5.81 -11.99
N ALA A 89 -9.16 -6.97 -12.29
CA ALA A 89 -9.43 -8.24 -11.61
C ALA A 89 -9.13 -8.18 -10.10
N ARG A 90 -8.09 -7.44 -9.68
CA ARG A 90 -7.73 -7.31 -8.26
C ARG A 90 -8.78 -6.60 -7.39
N ASN A 91 -9.68 -5.82 -7.98
CA ASN A 91 -10.78 -5.19 -7.24
C ASN A 91 -11.83 -6.20 -6.82
N ASP A 92 -11.95 -7.28 -7.58
CA ASP A 92 -12.85 -8.42 -7.33
C ASP A 92 -12.09 -9.65 -6.84
N PHE A 93 -10.98 -9.44 -6.10
CA PHE A 93 -10.00 -10.46 -5.71
C PHE A 93 -10.61 -11.77 -5.24
N TYR A 94 -11.58 -11.71 -4.34
CA TYR A 94 -12.23 -12.91 -3.79
C TYR A 94 -13.16 -13.60 -4.79
N PHE A 95 -13.81 -12.84 -5.67
CA PHE A 95 -14.70 -13.40 -6.71
C PHE A 95 -13.89 -14.04 -7.85
N ARG A 96 -12.64 -13.65 -8.02
CA ARG A 96 -11.68 -14.19 -9.01
C ARG A 96 -10.72 -15.22 -8.44
N ARG A 97 -11.13 -15.89 -7.35
CA ARG A 97 -10.28 -16.82 -6.62
C ARG A 97 -9.61 -17.86 -7.51
N ASP A 98 -10.39 -18.57 -8.30
CA ASP A 98 -9.88 -19.70 -9.06
C ASP A 98 -8.92 -19.26 -10.17
N GLU A 99 -9.23 -18.16 -10.85
CA GLU A 99 -8.37 -17.57 -11.87
C GLU A 99 -7.05 -17.05 -11.30
N ILE A 100 -7.11 -16.38 -10.15
CA ILE A 100 -5.92 -15.84 -9.45
C ILE A 100 -5.05 -16.98 -8.92
N VAL A 101 -5.66 -17.99 -8.33
CA VAL A 101 -4.97 -19.18 -7.82
C VAL A 101 -4.27 -19.93 -8.97
N ASN A 102 -4.95 -20.12 -10.10
CA ASN A 102 -4.39 -20.75 -11.28
C ASN A 102 -3.19 -19.95 -11.83
N ALA A 103 -3.32 -18.63 -11.94
CA ALA A 103 -2.24 -17.76 -12.37
C ALA A 103 -1.04 -17.83 -11.42
N TYR A 104 -1.28 -17.75 -10.11
CA TYR A 104 -0.25 -17.83 -9.09
C TYR A 104 0.48 -19.19 -9.10
N SER A 105 -0.27 -20.29 -9.17
CA SER A 105 0.28 -21.65 -9.27
C SER A 105 1.25 -21.75 -10.45
N LYS A 106 0.84 -21.30 -11.63
CA LYS A 106 1.64 -21.36 -12.86
C LYS A 106 2.91 -20.50 -12.75
N VAL A 107 2.77 -19.25 -12.33
CA VAL A 107 3.88 -18.28 -12.33
C VAL A 107 4.91 -18.58 -11.23
N MET A 108 4.43 -19.05 -10.09
CA MET A 108 5.29 -19.38 -8.95
C MET A 108 5.76 -20.83 -8.94
N ASN A 109 5.34 -21.62 -9.92
CA ASN A 109 5.62 -23.07 -10.01
C ASN A 109 5.27 -23.81 -8.70
N LYS A 110 4.07 -23.53 -8.19
CA LYS A 110 3.50 -24.11 -6.99
C LYS A 110 2.42 -25.15 -7.36
N SER A 111 2.18 -26.11 -6.47
CA SER A 111 1.01 -26.98 -6.63
C SER A 111 -0.28 -26.17 -6.47
N GLN A 112 -1.39 -26.73 -7.00
CA GLN A 112 -2.70 -26.10 -6.87
C GLN A 112 -3.07 -25.94 -5.38
N GLU A 113 -2.83 -26.97 -4.56
CA GLU A 113 -3.09 -26.97 -3.12
C GLU A 113 -2.28 -25.87 -2.39
N GLU A 114 -1.01 -25.69 -2.74
CA GLU A 114 -0.18 -24.62 -2.16
C GLU A 114 -0.71 -23.22 -2.53
N ALA A 115 -1.15 -23.05 -3.76
CA ALA A 115 -1.69 -21.79 -4.26
C ALA A 115 -3.04 -21.45 -3.60
N GLU A 116 -3.93 -22.44 -3.46
CA GLU A 116 -5.21 -22.32 -2.75
C GLU A 116 -5.00 -21.96 -1.28
N ASN A 117 -4.13 -22.70 -0.59
CA ASN A 117 -3.82 -22.43 0.82
C ASN A 117 -3.19 -21.05 1.03
N TRP A 118 -2.37 -20.60 0.10
CA TRP A 118 -1.84 -19.24 0.13
C TRP A 118 -2.97 -18.20 -0.01
N PHE A 119 -3.85 -18.35 -1.01
CA PHE A 119 -4.95 -17.42 -1.27
C PHE A 119 -5.90 -17.33 -0.06
N ASP A 120 -6.34 -18.48 0.44
CA ASP A 120 -7.32 -18.57 1.53
C ASP A 120 -6.79 -17.97 2.86
N LYS A 121 -5.47 -17.93 3.03
CA LYS A 121 -4.82 -17.36 4.22
C LYS A 121 -4.20 -15.99 4.00
N ALA A 122 -4.32 -15.40 2.82
CA ALA A 122 -3.63 -14.15 2.49
C ALA A 122 -4.03 -13.01 3.43
N GLU A 123 -5.31 -12.88 3.76
CA GLU A 123 -5.83 -11.86 4.67
C GLU A 123 -5.42 -12.15 6.12
N GLU A 124 -5.56 -13.39 6.60
CA GLU A 124 -5.20 -13.76 7.98
C GLU A 124 -3.71 -13.61 8.28
N ASN A 125 -2.87 -13.90 7.28
CA ASN A 125 -1.42 -13.78 7.39
C ASN A 125 -0.92 -12.34 7.20
N TYR A 126 -1.80 -11.43 6.78
CA TYR A 126 -1.43 -10.04 6.63
C TYR A 126 -1.35 -9.38 8.01
N ASP A 127 -0.21 -8.78 8.27
CA ASP A 127 0.03 -7.99 9.49
C ASP A 127 0.93 -6.80 9.15
N ILE A 128 0.54 -5.63 9.60
CA ILE A 128 1.32 -4.41 9.47
C ILE A 128 1.55 -3.76 10.83
N SER A 129 2.77 -3.27 11.02
CA SER A 129 3.13 -2.40 12.13
C SER A 129 3.76 -1.12 11.61
N ILE A 130 3.89 -0.12 12.47
CA ILE A 130 4.57 1.14 12.15
C ILE A 130 5.99 0.86 11.64
N GLU A 131 6.70 -0.09 12.27
CA GLU A 131 8.06 -0.46 11.88
C GLU A 131 8.11 -1.11 10.50
N LYS A 132 7.14 -1.99 10.19
CA LYS A 132 7.01 -2.59 8.85
C LYS A 132 6.70 -1.53 7.79
N PHE A 133 5.81 -0.60 8.11
CA PHE A 133 5.47 0.50 7.21
C PHE A 133 6.66 1.43 6.97
N ALA A 134 7.37 1.85 8.02
CA ALA A 134 8.58 2.65 7.91
C ALA A 134 9.66 1.96 7.05
N LYS A 135 9.83 0.65 7.23
CA LYS A 135 10.74 -0.15 6.39
C LYS A 135 10.33 -0.12 4.92
N ARG A 136 9.03 -0.25 4.60
CA ARG A 136 8.53 -0.16 3.21
C ARG A 136 8.80 1.20 2.58
N ILE A 137 8.59 2.29 3.34
CA ILE A 137 8.92 3.66 2.87
C ILE A 137 10.42 3.78 2.60
N LYS A 138 11.27 3.25 3.47
CA LYS A 138 12.72 3.27 3.28
C LYS A 138 13.13 2.51 2.02
N GLU A 139 12.62 1.31 1.83
CA GLU A 139 12.88 0.49 0.62
C GLU A 139 12.42 1.23 -0.66
N TYR A 140 11.27 1.89 -0.61
CA TYR A 140 10.77 2.72 -1.70
C TYR A 140 11.69 3.91 -2.02
N ILE A 141 12.13 4.63 -1.00
CA ILE A 141 13.06 5.77 -1.13
C ILE A 141 14.36 5.32 -1.81
N GLU A 142 14.92 4.20 -1.36
CA GLU A 142 16.18 3.64 -1.89
C GLU A 142 16.02 3.17 -3.35
N ALA A 143 14.90 2.50 -3.68
CA ALA A 143 14.64 1.98 -5.01
C ALA A 143 14.33 3.06 -6.06
N ASN A 144 13.88 4.26 -5.64
CA ASN A 144 13.45 5.34 -6.54
C ASN A 144 14.35 6.59 -6.51
N ASP A 145 15.56 6.47 -5.94
CA ASP A 145 16.51 7.59 -5.80
C ASP A 145 15.89 8.83 -5.14
N LYS A 146 14.99 8.63 -4.20
CA LYS A 146 14.37 9.69 -3.42
C LYS A 146 15.17 9.99 -2.17
N LYS A 147 14.91 11.15 -1.56
CA LYS A 147 15.45 11.50 -0.24
C LYS A 147 14.36 11.50 0.81
N HIS A 148 13.14 11.86 0.41
CA HIS A 148 12.02 11.95 1.31
C HIS A 148 10.73 11.46 0.66
N VAL A 149 9.83 10.94 1.50
CA VAL A 149 8.40 10.82 1.24
C VAL A 149 7.70 11.71 2.27
N VAL A 150 6.86 12.63 1.79
CA VAL A 150 6.13 13.57 2.64
C VAL A 150 4.64 13.31 2.52
N PHE A 151 3.99 13.06 3.63
CA PHE A 151 2.53 12.94 3.70
C PHE A 151 1.95 14.30 4.11
N LEU A 152 1.10 14.87 3.26
CA LEU A 152 0.30 16.06 3.56
C LEU A 152 -1.12 15.60 3.84
N VAL A 153 -1.53 15.71 5.10
CA VAL A 153 -2.80 15.15 5.57
C VAL A 153 -3.77 16.28 5.88
N ASP A 154 -4.90 16.29 5.19
CA ASP A 154 -5.98 17.24 5.42
C ASP A 154 -7.05 16.67 6.36
N GLU A 155 -7.80 17.55 7.03
CA GLU A 155 -8.93 17.27 7.93
C GLU A 155 -8.59 16.41 9.15
N VAL A 156 -7.33 16.35 9.57
CA VAL A 156 -6.87 15.62 10.78
C VAL A 156 -7.69 16.01 12.01
N GLY A 157 -8.03 17.28 12.17
CA GLY A 157 -8.82 17.77 13.31
C GLY A 157 -10.24 17.20 13.37
N GLN A 158 -10.90 17.01 12.23
CA GLN A 158 -12.22 16.40 12.16
C GLN A 158 -12.14 14.90 12.41
N TYR A 159 -11.18 14.23 11.81
CA TYR A 159 -10.95 12.79 11.95
C TYR A 159 -10.58 12.40 13.38
N ALA A 160 -9.66 13.12 14.02
CA ALA A 160 -9.25 12.87 15.39
C ALA A 160 -10.34 13.27 16.40
N GLY A 161 -11.14 14.30 16.08
CA GLY A 161 -12.19 14.81 16.96
C GLY A 161 -11.65 15.07 18.36
N THR A 162 -12.28 14.44 19.36
CA THR A 162 -11.86 14.46 20.77
C THR A 162 -10.98 13.25 21.16
N ASP A 163 -10.64 12.38 20.20
CA ASP A 163 -9.82 11.19 20.47
C ASP A 163 -8.33 11.54 20.55
N SER A 164 -7.87 11.79 21.77
CA SER A 164 -6.45 12.05 22.04
C SER A 164 -5.52 10.87 21.67
N LYS A 165 -6.04 9.63 21.58
CA LYS A 165 -5.26 8.47 21.13
C LYS A 165 -4.98 8.52 19.63
N ALA A 166 -5.94 8.99 18.83
CA ALA A 166 -5.75 9.17 17.39
C ALA A 166 -4.63 10.19 17.09
N LEU A 167 -4.62 11.31 17.82
CA LEU A 167 -3.56 12.33 17.72
C LEU A 167 -2.20 11.79 18.15
N LEU A 168 -2.13 11.03 19.25
CA LEU A 168 -0.89 10.42 19.71
C LEU A 168 -0.33 9.40 18.71
N ASN A 169 -1.20 8.64 18.05
CA ASN A 169 -0.82 7.69 17.03
C ASN A 169 -0.22 8.38 15.81
N LEU A 170 -0.80 9.50 15.36
CA LEU A 170 -0.22 10.32 14.30
C LEU A 170 1.19 10.83 14.67
N GLN A 171 1.38 11.29 15.91
CA GLN A 171 2.71 11.72 16.38
C GLN A 171 3.75 10.59 16.41
N THR A 172 3.31 9.35 16.59
CA THR A 172 4.24 8.20 16.62
C THR A 172 4.69 7.76 15.22
N MET A 173 3.92 8.15 14.18
CA MET A 173 4.21 7.82 12.77
C MET A 173 5.13 8.84 12.08
N VAL A 174 5.37 10.00 12.67
CA VAL A 174 6.20 11.09 12.15
C VAL A 174 7.58 11.07 12.80
#